data_a89f8df098d3579cc971e7ed22eb477d
#
_entry.id   a89f8df098d3579cc971e7ed22eb477d
#
_cell.length_a   1.000
_cell.length_b   1.000
_cell.length_c   1.000
_cell.angle_alpha   90.00
_cell.angle_beta   90.00
_cell.angle_gamma   90.00
#
_symmetry.space_group_name_H-M   'P 1'
#
loop_
_entity.id
_entity.type
_entity.pdbx_description
1 polymer ?
#
loop_
_entity_poly.entity_id
_entity_poly.type
_entity_poly.pdbx_seq_one_letter_code
_entity_poly.pdbx_strand_id
1 'polypeptide(L)'
;MASRVLIADDQPDVVEALRLLLVSAGFELEAAGGPEEALDRVTNSVFDAALIDLNYTRDTTSGREGLDLLRRLHDIDSTLPVVVMTAWGSVESAVEAMRRGARDYIEKPWDNDRLLATLKTQIQLGRALRRSRKPRNGDAASTRPPARPRLIASSTAMKPVLKAVRRVAPSDANILITGEHGTGKEVVAGWLHASSARRLAPLVTVNMGGISEGVFESELFGHVKGAFTDAKTDRAGFFELAHGGTLFLDEIANTSLPAQARLLRVLETGEMQRVGSSDVIRVDVRLLSATNASLDQAVVEGRFREDLLYRINTVEIPIPPLRDRHEDIPLLAAHFLERESERYGRPGLRFTAAASRALLDHPWPGNVRELKHAVERAVLMSDDLAIEVEDLALRTLAGGTLPLEELKLGEVERLLIERAMDRHDGNVSRAAERLGLSRSALYRRLARYRIGDVR
;
A
#
# COMPACT_ATOMS: atom_id res chain seq x y z
N MET A 1 -16.25 9.90 5.94
CA MET A 1 -15.71 11.21 5.53
C MET A 1 -14.37 10.94 4.88
N ALA A 2 -14.11 11.55 3.73
CA ALA A 2 -12.80 11.50 3.11
C ALA A 2 -11.76 12.11 4.07
N SER A 3 -10.52 11.64 4.02
CA SER A 3 -9.46 12.20 4.85
C SER A 3 -8.94 13.48 4.20
N ARG A 4 -8.85 14.57 4.97
CA ARG A 4 -8.37 15.87 4.47
C ARG A 4 -6.86 15.98 4.65
N VAL A 5 -6.15 16.25 3.56
CA VAL A 5 -4.70 16.38 3.52
C VAL A 5 -4.33 17.78 3.06
N LEU A 6 -3.46 18.45 3.80
CA LEU A 6 -2.83 19.69 3.38
C LEU A 6 -1.56 19.38 2.58
N ILE A 7 -1.39 20.01 1.43
CA ILE A 7 -0.14 20.00 0.65
C ILE A 7 0.46 21.40 0.74
N ALA A 8 1.73 21.49 1.17
CA ALA A 8 2.46 22.75 1.14
C ALA A 8 3.73 22.58 0.30
N ASP A 9 3.70 23.14 -0.90
CA ASP A 9 4.79 23.09 -1.89
C ASP A 9 4.66 24.30 -2.81
N ASP A 10 5.76 24.96 -3.12
CA ASP A 10 5.78 26.15 -3.97
C ASP A 10 5.88 25.85 -5.46
N GLN A 11 6.02 24.56 -5.83
CA GLN A 11 6.06 24.11 -7.21
C GLN A 11 4.67 23.65 -7.69
N PRO A 12 4.02 24.41 -8.60
CA PRO A 12 2.67 24.07 -9.08
C PRO A 12 2.56 22.68 -9.69
N ASP A 13 3.59 22.23 -10.41
CA ASP A 13 3.62 20.92 -11.07
C ASP A 13 3.63 19.78 -10.04
N VAL A 14 4.35 19.94 -8.92
CA VAL A 14 4.39 18.99 -7.81
C VAL A 14 3.02 18.94 -7.13
N VAL A 15 2.43 20.10 -6.85
CA VAL A 15 1.09 20.19 -6.25
C VAL A 15 0.05 19.50 -7.14
N GLU A 16 0.10 19.72 -8.46
CA GLU A 16 -0.86 19.10 -9.37
C GLU A 16 -0.67 17.58 -9.49
N ALA A 17 0.58 17.11 -9.56
CA ALA A 17 0.87 15.67 -9.54
C ALA A 17 0.36 14.99 -8.26
N LEU A 18 0.59 15.60 -7.09
CA LEU A 18 0.06 15.12 -5.82
C LEU A 18 -1.45 15.20 -5.76
N ARG A 19 -2.06 16.26 -6.32
CA ARG A 19 -3.51 16.40 -6.42
C ARG A 19 -4.12 15.24 -7.18
N LEU A 20 -3.63 14.96 -8.38
CA LEU A 20 -4.10 13.84 -9.20
C LEU A 20 -3.98 12.51 -8.47
N LEU A 21 -2.83 12.25 -7.84
CA LEU A 21 -2.58 11.01 -7.11
C LEU A 21 -3.50 10.88 -5.88
N LEU A 22 -3.56 11.90 -5.02
CA LEU A 22 -4.24 11.79 -3.73
C LEU A 22 -5.77 11.88 -3.88
N VAL A 23 -6.28 12.70 -4.81
CA VAL A 23 -7.71 12.71 -5.15
C VAL A 23 -8.10 11.36 -5.72
N SER A 24 -7.27 10.75 -6.60
CA SER A 24 -7.51 9.39 -7.10
C SER A 24 -7.54 8.34 -5.99
N ALA A 25 -6.82 8.53 -4.91
CA ALA A 25 -6.82 7.64 -3.74
C ALA A 25 -7.95 7.92 -2.72
N GLY A 26 -8.81 8.95 -2.95
CA GLY A 26 -9.98 9.25 -2.10
C GLY A 26 -9.72 10.25 -0.99
N PHE A 27 -8.65 11.06 -1.08
CA PHE A 27 -8.39 12.14 -0.14
C PHE A 27 -9.04 13.46 -0.61
N GLU A 28 -9.49 14.26 0.35
CA GLU A 28 -9.79 15.67 0.13
C GLU A 28 -8.52 16.49 0.33
N LEU A 29 -8.27 17.46 -0.55
CA LEU A 29 -7.01 18.20 -0.56
C LEU A 29 -7.22 19.70 -0.45
N GLU A 30 -6.32 20.32 0.30
CA GLU A 30 -6.06 21.75 0.20
C GLU A 30 -4.56 21.97 -0.06
N ALA A 31 -4.27 22.91 -0.96
CA ALA A 31 -2.89 23.22 -1.33
C ALA A 31 -2.53 24.62 -0.82
N ALA A 32 -1.32 24.78 -0.32
CA ALA A 32 -0.70 26.04 0.09
C ALA A 32 0.61 26.23 -0.69
N GLY A 33 0.81 27.38 -1.29
CA GLY A 33 2.02 27.72 -2.04
C GLY A 33 3.22 28.13 -1.19
N GLY A 34 3.09 28.03 0.15
CA GLY A 34 4.18 28.40 1.05
C GLY A 34 3.83 28.24 2.53
N PRO A 35 4.85 28.43 3.43
CA PRO A 35 4.73 28.19 4.86
C PRO A 35 3.61 28.99 5.55
N GLU A 36 3.49 30.28 5.29
CA GLU A 36 2.50 31.14 5.96
C GLU A 36 1.07 30.74 5.57
N GLU A 37 0.82 30.45 4.30
CA GLU A 37 -0.48 29.99 3.83
C GLU A 37 -0.84 28.62 4.45
N ALA A 38 0.13 27.72 4.58
CA ALA A 38 -0.08 26.42 5.22
C ALA A 38 -0.49 26.58 6.70
N LEU A 39 0.13 27.50 7.43
CA LEU A 39 -0.21 27.79 8.82
C LEU A 39 -1.59 28.41 8.96
N ASP A 40 -1.95 29.35 8.09
CA ASP A 40 -3.29 29.94 8.08
C ASP A 40 -4.38 28.89 7.84
N ARG A 41 -4.14 27.93 6.93
CA ARG A 41 -5.07 26.84 6.66
C ARG A 41 -5.23 25.91 7.87
N VAL A 42 -4.14 25.52 8.52
CA VAL A 42 -4.20 24.63 9.71
C VAL A 42 -4.84 25.32 10.91
N THR A 43 -4.70 26.63 11.02
CA THR A 43 -5.35 27.40 12.08
C THR A 43 -6.88 27.47 11.88
N ASN A 44 -7.34 27.56 10.63
CA ASN A 44 -8.76 27.73 10.29
C ASN A 44 -9.49 26.43 9.94
N SER A 45 -8.77 25.34 9.71
CA SER A 45 -9.34 24.07 9.26
C SER A 45 -8.64 22.87 9.91
N VAL A 46 -9.39 21.77 10.08
CA VAL A 46 -8.84 20.53 10.63
C VAL A 46 -8.40 19.62 9.48
N PHE A 47 -7.16 19.17 9.53
CA PHE A 47 -6.58 18.23 8.59
C PHE A 47 -6.24 16.89 9.26
N ASP A 48 -6.31 15.81 8.51
CA ASP A 48 -5.92 14.48 8.98
C ASP A 48 -4.41 14.22 8.82
N ALA A 49 -3.76 14.88 7.84
CA ALA A 49 -2.31 14.89 7.63
C ALA A 49 -1.88 16.15 6.89
N ALA A 50 -0.59 16.47 6.99
CA ALA A 50 0.05 17.49 6.16
C ALA A 50 1.25 16.87 5.41
N LEU A 51 1.39 17.20 4.12
CA LEU A 51 2.51 16.84 3.26
C LEU A 51 3.21 18.15 2.90
N ILE A 52 4.45 18.36 3.35
CA ILE A 52 5.14 19.64 3.20
C ILE A 52 6.48 19.46 2.50
N ASP A 53 6.86 20.40 1.64
CA ASP A 53 8.23 20.48 1.14
C ASP A 53 9.18 21.03 2.20
N LEU A 54 10.44 20.66 2.15
CA LEU A 54 11.50 21.27 2.96
C LEU A 54 12.03 22.54 2.35
N ASN A 55 12.08 22.63 1.02
CA ASN A 55 12.72 23.72 0.30
C ASN A 55 11.68 24.60 -0.38
N TYR A 56 11.61 25.85 0.01
CA TYR A 56 10.77 26.87 -0.61
C TYR A 56 11.64 27.92 -1.35
N THR A 57 11.02 28.74 -2.15
CA THR A 57 11.66 29.69 -3.11
C THR A 57 12.69 30.63 -2.49
N ARG A 58 12.60 30.92 -1.19
CA ARG A 58 13.54 31.81 -0.50
C ARG A 58 14.82 31.11 -0.04
N ASP A 59 14.77 29.79 0.13
CA ASP A 59 15.91 28.98 0.56
C ASP A 59 15.87 27.58 -0.10
N THR A 60 16.38 27.50 -1.31
CA THR A 60 16.31 26.30 -2.14
C THR A 60 17.28 25.19 -1.71
N THR A 61 18.11 25.40 -0.70
CA THR A 61 19.20 24.47 -0.36
C THR A 61 19.30 24.07 1.12
N SER A 62 18.89 24.93 2.06
CA SER A 62 19.12 24.65 3.50
C SER A 62 17.95 23.96 4.21
N GLY A 63 16.75 23.92 3.59
CA GLY A 63 15.55 23.30 4.18
C GLY A 63 15.04 23.99 5.47
N ARG A 64 15.58 25.15 5.83
CA ARG A 64 15.25 25.84 7.09
C ARG A 64 13.79 26.28 7.16
N GLU A 65 13.22 26.73 6.04
CA GLU A 65 11.84 27.20 5.99
C GLU A 65 10.84 26.06 6.24
N GLY A 66 11.04 24.90 5.59
CA GLY A 66 10.20 23.72 5.81
C GLY A 66 10.34 23.15 7.22
N LEU A 67 11.56 23.18 7.78
CA LEU A 67 11.79 22.76 9.16
C LEU A 67 11.17 23.72 10.20
N ASP A 68 11.10 25.02 9.92
CA ASP A 68 10.40 25.99 10.77
C ASP A 68 8.87 25.81 10.65
N LEU A 69 8.37 25.61 9.44
CA LEU A 69 6.96 25.27 9.19
C LEU A 69 6.56 24.02 9.96
N LEU A 70 7.35 22.95 9.89
CA LEU A 70 7.10 21.71 10.62
C LEU A 70 6.94 21.95 12.13
N ARG A 71 7.85 22.74 12.74
CA ARG A 71 7.79 23.09 14.15
C ARG A 71 6.51 23.86 14.48
N ARG A 72 6.18 24.89 13.71
CA ARG A 72 4.97 25.72 13.92
C ARG A 72 3.69 24.92 13.75
N LEU A 73 3.61 24.01 12.77
CA LEU A 73 2.48 23.07 12.62
C LEU A 73 2.33 22.17 13.83
N HIS A 74 3.44 21.66 14.37
CA HIS A 74 3.44 20.83 15.58
C HIS A 74 3.00 21.60 16.83
N ASP A 75 3.36 22.87 16.93
CA ASP A 75 2.96 23.77 18.03
C ASP A 75 1.42 24.05 17.98
N ILE A 76 0.83 24.16 16.77
CA ILE A 76 -0.60 24.37 16.57
C ILE A 76 -1.38 23.08 16.88
N ASP A 77 -1.01 21.95 16.28
CA ASP A 77 -1.64 20.65 16.51
C ASP A 77 -0.58 19.53 16.54
N SER A 78 -0.12 19.17 17.75
CA SER A 78 0.85 18.10 17.94
C SER A 78 0.33 16.69 17.58
N THR A 79 -0.97 16.56 17.26
CA THR A 79 -1.59 15.33 16.78
C THR A 79 -1.69 15.26 15.26
N LEU A 80 -1.45 16.38 14.55
CA LEU A 80 -1.41 16.42 13.09
C LEU A 80 -0.14 15.70 12.60
N PRO A 81 -0.26 14.58 11.90
CA PRO A 81 0.91 13.95 11.30
C PRO A 81 1.40 14.78 10.13
N VAL A 82 2.67 15.17 10.17
CA VAL A 82 3.35 15.90 9.10
C VAL A 82 4.32 14.95 8.42
N VAL A 83 4.14 14.73 7.13
CA VAL A 83 5.06 13.99 6.25
C VAL A 83 5.84 15.00 5.42
N VAL A 84 7.15 14.85 5.37
CA VAL A 84 8.03 15.80 4.70
C VAL A 84 8.45 15.26 3.34
N MET A 85 8.46 16.11 2.32
CA MET A 85 9.03 15.79 1.01
C MET A 85 10.46 16.35 0.92
N THR A 86 11.40 15.53 0.41
CA THR A 86 12.82 15.90 0.27
C THR A 86 13.31 15.67 -1.14
N ALA A 87 14.25 16.51 -1.62
CA ALA A 87 14.92 16.26 -2.89
C ALA A 87 15.89 15.07 -2.79
N TRP A 88 16.20 14.47 -3.93
CA TRP A 88 17.08 13.31 -4.03
C TRP A 88 18.46 13.57 -3.43
N GLY A 89 18.91 12.67 -2.55
CA GLY A 89 20.25 12.74 -1.93
C GLY A 89 20.34 13.51 -0.60
N SER A 90 19.22 14.04 -0.05
CA SER A 90 19.23 14.83 1.20
C SER A 90 18.83 13.99 2.43
N VAL A 91 19.52 12.87 2.67
CA VAL A 91 19.31 12.03 3.87
C VAL A 91 19.45 12.85 5.17
N GLU A 92 20.40 13.78 5.20
CA GLU A 92 20.63 14.67 6.35
C GLU A 92 19.41 15.57 6.63
N SER A 93 18.76 16.12 5.58
CA SER A 93 17.55 16.94 5.73
C SER A 93 16.34 16.10 6.17
N ALA A 94 16.21 14.87 5.68
CA ALA A 94 15.17 13.95 6.12
C ALA A 94 15.35 13.58 7.60
N VAL A 95 16.57 13.27 8.02
CA VAL A 95 16.92 13.01 9.43
C VAL A 95 16.61 14.21 10.31
N GLU A 96 16.97 15.43 9.88
CA GLU A 96 16.68 16.66 10.64
C GLU A 96 15.16 16.94 10.71
N ALA A 97 14.41 16.67 9.67
CA ALA A 97 12.94 16.78 9.69
C ALA A 97 12.31 15.79 10.69
N MET A 98 12.76 14.54 10.68
CA MET A 98 12.32 13.54 11.67
C MET A 98 12.66 13.98 13.11
N ARG A 99 13.84 14.56 13.32
CA ARG A 99 14.26 15.16 14.59
C ARG A 99 13.32 16.25 15.08
N ARG A 100 12.77 17.04 14.17
CA ARG A 100 11.87 18.18 14.49
C ARG A 100 10.40 17.79 14.59
N GLY A 101 10.07 16.50 14.49
CA GLY A 101 8.73 15.99 14.71
C GLY A 101 7.95 15.63 13.44
N ALA A 102 8.61 15.57 12.28
CA ALA A 102 8.03 14.91 11.13
C ALA A 102 7.68 13.46 11.46
N ARG A 103 6.56 12.99 10.97
CA ARG A 103 6.12 11.61 11.19
C ARG A 103 6.73 10.63 10.21
N ASP A 104 7.07 11.12 9.03
CA ASP A 104 7.73 10.35 7.98
C ASP A 104 8.33 11.31 6.94
N TYR A 105 9.08 10.76 5.98
CA TYR A 105 9.58 11.52 4.85
C TYR A 105 9.39 10.75 3.53
N ILE A 106 9.31 11.50 2.44
CA ILE A 106 9.17 10.98 1.08
C ILE A 106 10.17 11.68 0.19
N GLU A 107 10.94 10.90 -0.56
CA GLU A 107 11.93 11.41 -1.50
C GLU A 107 11.27 11.74 -2.85
N LYS A 108 11.64 12.88 -3.43
CA LYS A 108 11.25 13.28 -4.80
C LYS A 108 12.30 12.76 -5.80
N PRO A 109 11.92 12.04 -6.88
CA PRO A 109 10.57 11.64 -7.25
C PRO A 109 10.09 10.44 -6.41
N TRP A 110 8.84 10.48 -6.00
CA TRP A 110 8.24 9.47 -5.12
C TRP A 110 7.70 8.26 -5.86
N ASP A 111 7.65 7.14 -5.17
CA ASP A 111 6.83 6.00 -5.52
C ASP A 111 5.39 6.22 -5.03
N ASN A 112 4.42 6.09 -5.93
CA ASN A 112 3.01 6.38 -5.65
C ASN A 112 2.41 5.47 -4.57
N ASP A 113 2.73 4.18 -4.61
CA ASP A 113 2.21 3.22 -3.64
C ASP A 113 2.78 3.47 -2.25
N ARG A 114 4.07 3.78 -2.17
CA ARG A 114 4.75 4.14 -0.91
C ARG A 114 4.18 5.42 -0.30
N LEU A 115 3.99 6.48 -1.09
CA LEU A 115 3.40 7.73 -0.62
C LEU A 115 2.00 7.52 -0.06
N LEU A 116 1.15 6.78 -0.78
CA LEU A 116 -0.21 6.48 -0.34
C LEU A 116 -0.24 5.61 0.93
N ALA A 117 0.65 4.63 1.03
CA ALA A 117 0.76 3.77 2.22
C ALA A 117 1.20 4.59 3.44
N THR A 118 2.23 5.43 3.28
CA THR A 118 2.73 6.33 4.32
C THR A 118 1.62 7.25 4.82
N LEU A 119 0.92 7.99 3.94
CA LEU A 119 -0.15 8.89 4.33
C LEU A 119 -1.29 8.17 5.05
N LYS A 120 -1.74 7.02 4.56
CA LYS A 120 -2.79 6.23 5.23
C LYS A 120 -2.38 5.83 6.64
N THR A 121 -1.16 5.34 6.81
CA THR A 121 -0.62 4.93 8.11
C THR A 121 -0.55 6.12 9.08
N GLN A 122 -0.03 7.26 8.63
CA GLN A 122 0.12 8.44 9.47
C GLN A 122 -1.23 9.06 9.84
N ILE A 123 -2.21 9.07 8.94
CA ILE A 123 -3.58 9.54 9.23
C ILE A 123 -4.24 8.67 10.31
N GLN A 124 -4.10 7.35 10.24
CA GLN A 124 -4.65 6.45 11.25
C GLN A 124 -4.02 6.69 12.62
N LEU A 125 -2.71 6.87 12.65
CA LEU A 125 -1.96 7.20 13.86
C LEU A 125 -2.43 8.54 14.46
N GLY A 126 -2.54 9.60 13.66
CA GLY A 126 -3.03 10.91 14.09
C GLY A 126 -4.45 10.83 14.68
N ARG A 127 -5.34 10.07 14.04
CA ARG A 127 -6.71 9.85 14.54
C ARG A 127 -6.73 9.09 15.87
N ALA A 128 -5.88 8.10 16.05
CA ALA A 128 -5.74 7.35 17.31
C ALA A 128 -5.23 8.27 18.44
N LEU A 129 -4.23 9.10 18.19
CA LEU A 129 -3.70 10.07 19.14
C LEU A 129 -4.74 11.13 19.55
N ARG A 130 -5.54 11.63 18.60
CA ARG A 130 -6.63 12.57 18.91
C ARG A 130 -7.72 11.93 19.81
N ARG A 131 -8.01 10.64 19.61
CA ARG A 131 -8.98 9.90 20.46
C ARG A 131 -8.46 9.67 21.89
N SER A 132 -7.17 9.42 22.06
CA SER A 132 -6.56 9.21 23.38
C SER A 132 -6.44 10.49 24.22
N ARG A 133 -6.40 11.68 23.59
CA ARG A 133 -6.30 12.98 24.26
C ARG A 133 -7.65 13.59 24.71
N LYS A 134 -8.80 13.14 24.18
CA LYS A 134 -10.09 13.62 24.67
C LYS A 134 -10.36 13.01 26.04
N PRO A 135 -10.59 13.83 27.10
CA PRO A 135 -11.01 13.32 28.40
C PRO A 135 -12.38 12.63 28.26
N ARG A 136 -12.53 11.49 28.94
CA ARG A 136 -13.78 10.71 29.02
C ARG A 136 -14.83 11.45 29.86
N ASN A 137 -15.31 12.58 29.40
CA ASN A 137 -16.50 13.22 29.97
C ASN A 137 -17.54 13.40 28.86
N GLY A 138 -18.58 12.61 29.01
CA GLY A 138 -19.93 12.71 28.55
C GLY A 138 -20.24 13.61 27.38
N ASP A 139 -20.05 13.09 26.15
CA ASP A 139 -20.91 13.43 25.03
C ASP A 139 -21.02 12.20 24.14
N ALA A 140 -22.22 11.66 24.09
CA ALA A 140 -22.62 10.60 23.16
C ALA A 140 -22.65 11.18 21.73
N ALA A 141 -21.46 11.51 21.19
CA ALA A 141 -21.30 11.83 19.78
C ALA A 141 -21.18 10.51 19.03
N SER A 142 -22.28 10.09 18.43
CA SER A 142 -22.51 9.06 17.43
C SER A 142 -21.29 8.15 17.17
N THR A 143 -21.18 7.08 17.99
CA THR A 143 -20.40 5.90 17.68
C THR A 143 -21.09 5.13 16.54
N ARG A 144 -21.09 5.73 15.35
CA ARG A 144 -21.39 4.95 14.15
C ARG A 144 -20.18 4.04 13.94
N PRO A 145 -20.35 2.71 14.01
CA PRO A 145 -19.26 1.82 13.71
C PRO A 145 -18.71 2.17 12.32
N PRO A 146 -17.39 2.11 12.12
CA PRO A 146 -16.83 2.34 10.81
C PRO A 146 -17.59 1.48 9.80
N ALA A 147 -17.99 2.08 8.67
CA ALA A 147 -18.77 1.37 7.67
C ALA A 147 -18.00 0.09 7.31
N ARG A 148 -18.70 -1.05 7.39
CA ARG A 148 -18.09 -2.34 7.01
C ARG A 148 -17.53 -2.22 5.60
N PRO A 149 -16.24 -2.56 5.37
CA PRO A 149 -15.72 -2.61 4.02
C PRO A 149 -16.61 -3.51 3.17
N ARG A 150 -17.00 -3.05 1.99
CA ARG A 150 -17.83 -3.87 1.10
C ARG A 150 -16.97 -4.98 0.52
N LEU A 151 -17.14 -6.19 1.02
CA LEU A 151 -16.48 -7.38 0.50
C LEU A 151 -17.33 -7.94 -0.65
N ILE A 152 -16.85 -7.79 -1.88
CA ILE A 152 -17.45 -8.35 -3.09
C ILE A 152 -16.79 -9.69 -3.35
N ALA A 153 -17.51 -10.77 -3.13
CA ALA A 153 -17.01 -12.14 -3.21
C ALA A 153 -18.21 -13.08 -3.42
N SER A 154 -18.53 -13.38 -4.66
CA SER A 154 -19.62 -14.29 -5.06
C SER A 154 -19.10 -15.60 -5.63
N SER A 155 -17.83 -15.61 -6.09
CA SER A 155 -17.22 -16.74 -6.74
C SER A 155 -17.14 -17.98 -5.83
N THR A 156 -17.14 -19.14 -6.49
CA THR A 156 -16.99 -20.42 -5.78
C THR A 156 -15.65 -20.50 -5.04
N ALA A 157 -14.58 -19.94 -5.60
CA ALA A 157 -13.25 -19.88 -5.00
C ALA A 157 -13.22 -19.07 -3.70
N MET A 158 -14.08 -18.05 -3.55
CA MET A 158 -14.16 -17.24 -2.31
C MET A 158 -15.03 -17.85 -1.21
N LYS A 159 -15.84 -18.88 -1.49
CA LYS A 159 -16.69 -19.52 -0.47
C LYS A 159 -15.91 -20.06 0.74
N PRO A 160 -14.77 -20.76 0.58
CA PRO A 160 -13.95 -21.21 1.71
C PRO A 160 -13.44 -20.02 2.54
N VAL A 161 -12.98 -18.94 1.89
CA VAL A 161 -12.51 -17.72 2.56
C VAL A 161 -13.62 -17.11 3.41
N LEU A 162 -14.81 -16.92 2.83
CA LEU A 162 -15.97 -16.37 3.53
C LEU A 162 -16.39 -17.25 4.72
N LYS A 163 -16.35 -18.58 4.56
CA LYS A 163 -16.66 -19.54 5.63
C LYS A 163 -15.63 -19.44 6.76
N ALA A 164 -14.34 -19.39 6.44
CA ALA A 164 -13.26 -19.23 7.40
C ALA A 164 -13.42 -17.91 8.17
N VAL A 165 -13.58 -16.78 7.46
CA VAL A 165 -13.77 -15.46 8.06
C VAL A 165 -14.94 -15.44 9.04
N ARG A 166 -16.11 -15.95 8.65
CA ARG A 166 -17.29 -16.01 9.54
C ARG A 166 -17.04 -16.84 10.81
N ARG A 167 -16.29 -17.94 10.68
CA ARG A 167 -15.99 -18.83 11.80
C ARG A 167 -15.00 -18.22 12.78
N VAL A 168 -13.96 -17.55 12.29
CA VAL A 168 -12.86 -17.05 13.12
C VAL A 168 -13.02 -15.60 13.57
N ALA A 169 -13.91 -14.83 12.94
CA ALA A 169 -14.11 -13.43 13.28
C ALA A 169 -14.49 -13.21 14.78
N PRO A 170 -15.35 -14.02 15.40
CA PRO A 170 -15.72 -13.85 16.82
C PRO A 170 -14.59 -14.19 17.81
N SER A 171 -13.57 -14.93 17.41
CA SER A 171 -12.45 -15.32 18.28
C SER A 171 -11.37 -14.26 18.36
N ASP A 172 -10.51 -14.35 19.36
CA ASP A 172 -9.29 -13.54 19.49
C ASP A 172 -8.05 -14.22 18.88
N ALA A 173 -8.22 -15.30 18.10
CA ALA A 173 -7.13 -15.98 17.45
C ALA A 173 -6.36 -15.07 16.49
N ASN A 174 -5.03 -15.25 16.43
CA ASN A 174 -4.19 -14.62 15.43
C ASN A 174 -4.49 -15.23 14.05
N ILE A 175 -4.57 -14.38 13.04
CA ILE A 175 -4.94 -14.79 11.68
C ILE A 175 -3.86 -14.32 10.72
N LEU A 176 -3.38 -15.25 9.90
CA LEU A 176 -2.51 -14.97 8.77
C LEU A 176 -3.32 -14.98 7.48
N ILE A 177 -3.31 -13.87 6.75
CA ILE A 177 -3.99 -13.73 5.47
C ILE A 177 -2.93 -13.80 4.37
N THR A 178 -2.98 -14.85 3.55
CA THR A 178 -2.02 -15.05 2.46
C THR A 178 -2.66 -14.80 1.09
N GLY A 179 -1.85 -14.48 0.11
CA GLY A 179 -2.29 -14.27 -1.27
C GLY A 179 -1.47 -13.21 -2.00
N GLU A 180 -1.55 -13.23 -3.31
CA GLU A 180 -0.80 -12.32 -4.18
C GLU A 180 -1.05 -10.84 -3.86
N HIS A 181 -0.16 -9.96 -4.38
CA HIS A 181 -0.39 -8.52 -4.30
C HIS A 181 -1.73 -8.13 -4.93
N GLY A 182 -2.43 -7.18 -4.32
CA GLY A 182 -3.67 -6.63 -4.86
C GLY A 182 -4.91 -7.54 -4.77
N THR A 183 -4.84 -8.69 -4.11
CA THR A 183 -5.99 -9.61 -3.95
C THR A 183 -7.08 -9.13 -3.00
N GLY A 184 -6.81 -8.11 -2.17
CA GLY A 184 -7.77 -7.53 -1.22
C GLY A 184 -7.57 -8.01 0.22
N LYS A 185 -6.37 -8.39 0.64
CA LYS A 185 -6.05 -8.81 2.02
C LYS A 185 -6.49 -7.80 3.08
N GLU A 186 -6.27 -6.50 2.84
CA GLU A 186 -6.70 -5.42 3.74
C GLU A 186 -8.25 -5.37 3.90
N VAL A 187 -9.00 -5.60 2.81
CA VAL A 187 -10.47 -5.65 2.86
C VAL A 187 -10.96 -6.81 3.72
N VAL A 188 -10.32 -7.97 3.61
CA VAL A 188 -10.63 -9.15 4.42
C VAL A 188 -10.27 -8.90 5.90
N ALA A 189 -9.14 -8.27 6.20
CA ALA A 189 -8.76 -7.88 7.56
C ALA A 189 -9.77 -6.90 8.17
N GLY A 190 -10.18 -5.88 7.42
CA GLY A 190 -11.22 -4.95 7.86
C GLY A 190 -12.57 -5.64 8.12
N TRP A 191 -12.92 -6.66 7.31
CA TRP A 191 -14.15 -7.43 7.49
C TRP A 191 -14.09 -8.37 8.69
N LEU A 192 -12.94 -8.99 8.96
CA LEU A 192 -12.66 -9.77 10.17
C LEU A 192 -12.84 -8.90 11.43
N HIS A 193 -12.24 -7.72 11.45
CA HIS A 193 -12.39 -6.77 12.57
C HIS A 193 -13.86 -6.34 12.74
N ALA A 194 -14.51 -5.89 11.67
CA ALA A 194 -15.91 -5.42 11.72
C ALA A 194 -16.92 -6.52 12.14
N SER A 195 -16.54 -7.79 12.01
CA SER A 195 -17.35 -8.95 12.41
C SER A 195 -16.91 -9.55 13.74
N SER A 196 -15.93 -8.95 14.43
CA SER A 196 -15.38 -9.43 15.71
C SER A 196 -16.09 -8.84 16.92
N ALA A 197 -15.77 -9.38 18.12
CA ALA A 197 -16.16 -8.79 19.38
C ALA A 197 -15.57 -7.38 19.57
N ARG A 198 -14.42 -7.10 18.93
CA ARG A 198 -13.67 -5.83 19.01
C ARG A 198 -14.08 -4.80 17.95
N ARG A 199 -15.20 -4.99 17.26
CA ARG A 199 -15.65 -4.12 16.12
C ARG A 199 -15.82 -2.64 16.45
N LEU A 200 -16.00 -2.28 17.71
CA LEU A 200 -16.12 -0.90 18.18
C LEU A 200 -14.81 -0.33 18.71
N ALA A 201 -13.80 -1.18 18.87
CA ALA A 201 -12.46 -0.80 19.29
C ALA A 201 -11.60 -0.37 18.07
N PRO A 202 -10.40 0.19 18.26
CA PRO A 202 -9.57 0.61 17.15
C PRO A 202 -9.12 -0.57 16.28
N LEU A 203 -9.09 -0.38 14.96
CA LEU A 203 -8.33 -1.16 14.00
C LEU A 203 -7.13 -0.31 13.57
N VAL A 204 -5.95 -0.70 13.99
CA VAL A 204 -4.69 -0.04 13.59
C VAL A 204 -4.08 -0.87 12.48
N THR A 205 -3.89 -0.27 11.30
CA THR A 205 -3.29 -0.91 10.13
C THR A 205 -1.89 -0.37 9.90
N VAL A 206 -0.93 -1.27 9.73
CA VAL A 206 0.48 -0.95 9.51
C VAL A 206 0.98 -1.73 8.30
N ASN A 207 1.52 -1.03 7.31
CA ASN A 207 2.25 -1.67 6.21
C ASN A 207 3.73 -1.74 6.58
N MET A 208 4.24 -2.98 6.72
CA MET A 208 5.60 -3.25 7.17
C MET A 208 6.65 -2.93 6.09
N GLY A 209 6.28 -2.96 4.82
CA GLY A 209 7.14 -2.57 3.70
C GLY A 209 7.31 -1.06 3.56
N GLY A 210 6.42 -0.27 4.16
CA GLY A 210 6.47 1.20 4.12
C GLY A 210 7.30 1.84 5.23
N ILE A 211 7.81 1.07 6.20
CA ILE A 211 8.56 1.60 7.34
C ILE A 211 10.04 1.32 7.15
N SER A 212 10.89 2.35 7.24
CA SER A 212 12.34 2.17 7.18
C SER A 212 12.86 1.40 8.40
N GLU A 213 13.87 0.55 8.20
CA GLU A 213 14.37 -0.37 9.22
C GLU A 213 14.80 0.36 10.53
N GLY A 214 15.42 1.55 10.43
CA GLY A 214 15.87 2.32 11.59
C GLY A 214 14.75 2.93 12.44
N VAL A 215 13.51 2.99 11.93
CA VAL A 215 12.36 3.61 12.64
C VAL A 215 11.33 2.55 13.07
N PHE A 216 11.48 1.35 12.53
CA PHE A 216 10.51 0.26 12.66
C PHE A 216 10.15 -0.08 14.11
N GLU A 217 11.16 -0.27 14.97
CA GLU A 217 10.92 -0.61 16.37
C GLU A 217 10.24 0.54 17.12
N SER A 218 10.65 1.77 16.83
CA SER A 218 10.07 2.96 17.42
C SER A 218 8.60 3.15 17.03
N GLU A 219 8.20 2.81 15.80
CA GLU A 219 6.80 2.87 15.36
C GLU A 219 5.96 1.77 15.99
N LEU A 220 6.44 0.53 16.01
CA LEU A 220 5.68 -0.58 16.57
C LEU A 220 5.53 -0.50 18.10
N PHE A 221 6.67 -0.26 18.80
CA PHE A 221 6.73 -0.38 20.25
C PHE A 221 6.75 0.98 20.97
N GLY A 222 6.88 2.09 20.23
CA GLY A 222 7.05 3.41 20.81
C GLY A 222 8.46 3.64 21.34
N HIS A 223 8.73 4.86 21.78
CA HIS A 223 9.98 5.23 22.41
C HIS A 223 9.78 6.25 23.52
N VAL A 224 10.73 6.31 24.44
CA VAL A 224 10.83 7.38 25.45
C VAL A 224 11.81 8.43 24.97
N LYS A 225 11.68 9.64 25.47
CA LYS A 225 12.63 10.73 25.26
C LYS A 225 14.05 10.27 25.60
N GLY A 226 14.98 10.48 24.67
CA GLY A 226 16.39 10.08 24.83
C GLY A 226 16.70 8.63 24.45
N ALA A 227 15.74 7.85 23.95
CA ALA A 227 15.94 6.45 23.54
C ALA A 227 16.98 6.30 22.41
N PHE A 228 17.10 7.29 21.56
CA PHE A 228 18.11 7.43 20.51
C PHE A 228 18.37 8.93 20.31
N THR A 229 19.39 9.27 19.54
CA THR A 229 19.89 10.66 19.37
C THR A 229 18.76 11.67 19.07
N ASP A 230 17.66 11.20 18.50
CA ASP A 230 16.57 12.03 17.98
C ASP A 230 15.25 11.88 18.74
N ALA A 231 15.20 11.08 19.78
CA ALA A 231 14.01 10.90 20.61
C ALA A 231 13.79 12.10 21.55
N LYS A 232 13.23 13.20 21.04
CA LYS A 232 12.99 14.44 21.82
C LYS A 232 11.77 14.37 22.72
N THR A 233 10.80 13.50 22.41
CA THR A 233 9.54 13.32 23.16
C THR A 233 9.22 11.85 23.25
N ASP A 234 8.40 11.50 24.25
CA ASP A 234 7.82 10.17 24.34
C ASP A 234 6.84 9.95 23.18
N ARG A 235 6.83 8.75 22.60
CA ARG A 235 5.90 8.37 21.54
C ARG A 235 5.31 6.99 21.81
N ALA A 236 3.98 6.90 21.74
CA ALA A 236 3.25 5.64 21.80
C ALA A 236 3.43 4.85 20.51
N GLY A 237 3.66 3.54 20.60
CA GLY A 237 3.76 2.65 19.47
C GLY A 237 2.41 2.10 18.99
N PHE A 238 2.40 1.43 17.85
CA PHE A 238 1.18 0.85 17.27
C PHE A 238 0.51 -0.18 18.18
N PHE A 239 1.27 -0.94 18.96
CA PHE A 239 0.70 -1.85 19.96
C PHE A 239 -0.10 -1.13 21.05
N GLU A 240 0.40 0.00 21.54
CA GLU A 240 -0.31 0.81 22.53
C GLU A 240 -1.59 1.41 21.92
N LEU A 241 -1.51 1.89 20.68
CA LEU A 241 -2.64 2.48 19.95
C LEU A 241 -3.74 1.45 19.62
N ALA A 242 -3.34 0.18 19.42
CA ALA A 242 -4.23 -0.93 19.17
C ALA A 242 -4.80 -1.57 20.45
N HIS A 243 -4.42 -1.08 21.64
CA HIS A 243 -4.83 -1.67 22.90
C HIS A 243 -6.37 -1.78 23.02
N GLY A 244 -6.85 -2.94 23.42
CA GLY A 244 -8.28 -3.30 23.45
C GLY A 244 -8.90 -3.56 22.07
N GLY A 245 -8.14 -3.38 20.98
CA GLY A 245 -8.59 -3.47 19.59
C GLY A 245 -7.89 -4.53 18.76
N THR A 246 -7.64 -4.19 17.51
CA THR A 246 -7.01 -5.06 16.53
C THR A 246 -5.83 -4.35 15.86
N LEU A 247 -4.69 -5.02 15.76
CA LEU A 247 -3.53 -4.59 14.99
C LEU A 247 -3.46 -5.44 13.71
N PHE A 248 -3.46 -4.79 12.57
CA PHE A 248 -3.26 -5.43 11.28
C PHE A 248 -1.89 -5.07 10.71
N LEU A 249 -1.02 -6.09 10.56
CA LEU A 249 0.30 -5.97 9.98
C LEU A 249 0.28 -6.49 8.54
N ASP A 250 0.32 -5.57 7.58
CA ASP A 250 0.43 -5.95 6.16
C ASP A 250 1.90 -6.12 5.77
N GLU A 251 2.19 -7.05 4.88
CA GLU A 251 3.54 -7.41 4.42
C GLU A 251 4.48 -7.84 5.57
N ILE A 252 3.99 -8.68 6.48
CA ILE A 252 4.73 -9.13 7.68
C ILE A 252 6.08 -9.79 7.36
N ALA A 253 6.25 -10.35 6.17
CA ALA A 253 7.52 -10.94 5.71
C ALA A 253 8.68 -9.93 5.64
N ASN A 254 8.38 -8.63 5.55
CA ASN A 254 9.39 -7.56 5.47
C ASN A 254 9.94 -7.13 6.85
N THR A 255 9.51 -7.81 7.92
CA THR A 255 9.96 -7.50 9.28
C THR A 255 11.39 -8.00 9.52
N SER A 256 12.26 -7.17 10.09
CA SER A 256 13.63 -7.58 10.44
C SER A 256 13.67 -8.61 11.60
N LEU A 257 14.68 -9.46 11.63
CA LEU A 257 14.80 -10.51 12.67
C LEU A 257 14.76 -9.98 14.11
N PRO A 258 15.41 -8.85 14.45
CA PRO A 258 15.28 -8.26 15.79
C PRO A 258 13.85 -7.87 16.13
N ALA A 259 13.14 -7.25 15.18
CA ALA A 259 11.74 -6.86 15.39
C ALA A 259 10.80 -8.07 15.47
N GLN A 260 11.08 -9.15 14.73
CA GLN A 260 10.36 -10.43 14.86
C GLN A 260 10.48 -11.02 16.28
N ALA A 261 11.68 -10.98 16.89
CA ALA A 261 11.88 -11.47 18.26
C ALA A 261 11.09 -10.66 19.30
N ARG A 262 11.05 -9.33 19.14
CA ARG A 262 10.26 -8.46 20.02
C ARG A 262 8.75 -8.67 19.81
N LEU A 263 8.32 -8.82 18.56
CA LEU A 263 6.93 -9.11 18.21
C LEU A 263 6.47 -10.43 18.86
N LEU A 264 7.28 -11.49 18.78
CA LEU A 264 7.00 -12.77 19.42
C LEU A 264 6.77 -12.59 20.93
N ARG A 265 7.67 -11.89 21.61
CA ARG A 265 7.55 -11.64 23.05
C ARG A 265 6.22 -10.97 23.41
N VAL A 266 5.83 -9.93 22.67
CA VAL A 266 4.54 -9.24 22.91
C VAL A 266 3.36 -10.17 22.69
N LEU A 267 3.40 -11.00 21.66
CA LEU A 267 2.32 -11.97 21.35
C LEU A 267 2.21 -13.09 22.37
N GLU A 268 3.30 -13.46 23.06
CA GLU A 268 3.32 -14.50 24.08
C GLU A 268 2.87 -13.99 25.44
N THR A 269 3.40 -12.82 25.85
CA THR A 269 3.25 -12.33 27.22
C THR A 269 2.18 -11.23 27.36
N GLY A 270 1.80 -10.59 26.26
CA GLY A 270 1.01 -9.36 26.30
C GLY A 270 1.76 -8.16 26.87
N GLU A 271 3.09 -8.26 27.00
CA GLU A 271 3.94 -7.25 27.62
C GLU A 271 4.94 -6.70 26.60
N MET A 272 5.08 -5.39 26.59
CA MET A 272 6.05 -4.69 25.75
C MET A 272 6.82 -3.64 26.53
N GLN A 273 7.91 -3.16 25.94
CA GLN A 273 8.70 -2.04 26.44
C GLN A 273 8.92 -1.06 25.31
N ARG A 274 8.83 0.25 25.60
CA ARG A 274 9.22 1.27 24.65
C ARG A 274 10.74 1.24 24.43
N VAL A 275 11.16 1.64 23.25
CA VAL A 275 12.60 1.78 22.96
C VAL A 275 13.20 2.81 23.94
N GLY A 276 14.28 2.43 24.60
CA GLY A 276 14.95 3.26 25.61
C GLY A 276 14.32 3.23 27.02
N SER A 277 13.27 2.41 27.26
CA SER A 277 12.70 2.22 28.59
C SER A 277 12.73 0.76 29.00
N SER A 278 12.89 0.54 30.31
CA SER A 278 12.70 -0.77 30.97
C SER A 278 11.28 -0.97 31.51
N ASP A 279 10.43 0.04 31.44
CA ASP A 279 9.05 -0.03 31.94
C ASP A 279 8.22 -0.99 31.12
N VAL A 280 7.53 -1.91 31.80
CA VAL A 280 6.68 -2.90 31.17
C VAL A 280 5.27 -2.33 30.98
N ILE A 281 4.81 -2.32 29.74
CA ILE A 281 3.47 -1.91 29.35
C ILE A 281 2.69 -3.15 28.95
N ARG A 282 1.53 -3.38 29.55
CA ARG A 282 0.64 -4.48 29.17
C ARG A 282 -0.32 -4.03 28.06
N VAL A 283 -0.37 -4.83 26.99
CA VAL A 283 -1.24 -4.61 25.84
C VAL A 283 -2.13 -5.83 25.59
N ASP A 284 -3.39 -5.58 25.31
CA ASP A 284 -4.35 -6.60 24.86
C ASP A 284 -4.72 -6.26 23.42
N VAL A 285 -4.14 -6.99 22.47
CA VAL A 285 -4.28 -6.71 21.03
C VAL A 285 -4.56 -7.99 20.28
N ARG A 286 -5.64 -8.00 19.49
CA ARG A 286 -5.86 -9.06 18.51
C ARG A 286 -4.98 -8.79 17.29
N LEU A 287 -4.14 -9.77 16.89
CA LEU A 287 -3.27 -9.63 15.71
C LEU A 287 -3.92 -10.24 14.47
N LEU A 288 -3.94 -9.47 13.39
CA LEU A 288 -4.14 -9.92 12.01
C LEU A 288 -2.85 -9.64 11.23
N SER A 289 -2.36 -10.58 10.48
CA SER A 289 -1.15 -10.42 9.65
C SER A 289 -1.46 -10.74 8.20
N ALA A 290 -0.79 -10.09 7.26
CA ALA A 290 -0.91 -10.40 5.85
C ALA A 290 0.45 -10.49 5.17
N THR A 291 0.55 -11.33 4.15
CA THR A 291 1.75 -11.46 3.30
C THR A 291 1.39 -11.97 1.92
N ASN A 292 2.22 -11.65 0.94
CA ASN A 292 2.24 -12.26 -0.39
C ASN A 292 3.42 -13.24 -0.55
N ALA A 293 4.38 -13.24 0.38
CA ALA A 293 5.54 -14.12 0.36
C ALA A 293 5.23 -15.46 1.02
N SER A 294 5.93 -16.52 0.61
CA SER A 294 5.96 -17.79 1.32
C SER A 294 6.78 -17.65 2.60
N LEU A 295 6.12 -17.65 3.75
CA LEU A 295 6.80 -17.57 5.05
C LEU A 295 7.60 -18.84 5.33
N ASP A 296 7.13 -20.01 4.89
CA ASP A 296 7.87 -21.27 5.03
C ASP A 296 9.22 -21.21 4.32
N GLN A 297 9.24 -20.66 3.09
CA GLN A 297 10.49 -20.44 2.37
C GLN A 297 11.37 -19.40 3.09
N ALA A 298 10.80 -18.33 3.60
CA ALA A 298 11.54 -17.32 4.35
C ALA A 298 12.16 -17.90 5.65
N VAL A 299 11.50 -18.87 6.30
CA VAL A 299 12.05 -19.61 7.44
C VAL A 299 13.24 -20.46 7.02
N VAL A 300 13.12 -21.23 5.94
CA VAL A 300 14.23 -22.05 5.41
C VAL A 300 15.44 -21.19 5.05
N GLU A 301 15.22 -19.98 4.52
CA GLU A 301 16.26 -19.01 4.17
C GLU A 301 16.80 -18.22 5.39
N GLY A 302 16.29 -18.44 6.59
CA GLY A 302 16.69 -17.73 7.80
C GLY A 302 16.27 -16.24 7.86
N ARG A 303 15.34 -15.81 7.01
CA ARG A 303 14.81 -14.45 6.96
C ARG A 303 13.59 -14.25 7.85
N PHE A 304 12.94 -15.35 8.24
CA PHE A 304 11.78 -15.33 9.15
C PHE A 304 11.95 -16.39 10.24
N ARG A 305 11.52 -16.08 11.46
CA ARG A 305 11.62 -16.99 12.60
C ARG A 305 10.46 -17.98 12.59
N GLU A 306 10.78 -19.24 12.77
CA GLU A 306 9.79 -20.34 12.83
C GLU A 306 8.84 -20.20 14.03
N ASP A 307 9.36 -19.81 15.19
CA ASP A 307 8.57 -19.61 16.42
C ASP A 307 7.52 -18.49 16.24
N LEU A 308 7.90 -17.39 15.59
CA LEU A 308 6.96 -16.33 15.25
C LEU A 308 5.90 -16.81 14.25
N LEU A 309 6.30 -17.58 13.23
CA LEU A 309 5.35 -18.12 12.25
C LEU A 309 4.25 -18.93 12.93
N TYR A 310 4.62 -19.86 13.83
CA TYR A 310 3.63 -20.63 14.59
C TYR A 310 2.71 -19.75 15.44
N ARG A 311 3.21 -18.64 15.97
CA ARG A 311 2.43 -17.76 16.83
C ARG A 311 1.44 -16.88 16.05
N ILE A 312 1.78 -16.41 14.86
CA ILE A 312 0.91 -15.58 14.01
C ILE A 312 -0.04 -16.40 13.14
N ASN A 313 0.30 -17.64 12.83
CA ASN A 313 -0.45 -18.52 11.95
C ASN A 313 -1.32 -19.53 12.73
N THR A 314 -2.13 -19.04 13.68
CA THR A 314 -3.13 -19.90 14.34
C THR A 314 -4.21 -20.34 13.35
N VAL A 315 -4.61 -19.46 12.45
CA VAL A 315 -5.51 -19.76 11.33
C VAL A 315 -5.01 -19.01 10.09
N GLU A 316 -4.79 -19.77 9.01
CA GLU A 316 -4.45 -19.20 7.71
C GLU A 316 -5.69 -19.04 6.84
N ILE A 317 -5.77 -17.88 6.16
CA ILE A 317 -6.84 -17.57 5.20
C ILE A 317 -6.18 -17.21 3.86
N PRO A 318 -6.04 -18.18 2.95
CA PRO A 318 -5.52 -17.93 1.61
C PRO A 318 -6.59 -17.24 0.75
N ILE A 319 -6.23 -16.09 0.18
CA ILE A 319 -7.10 -15.38 -0.77
C ILE A 319 -6.69 -15.77 -2.20
N PRO A 320 -7.60 -16.34 -2.98
CA PRO A 320 -7.30 -16.73 -4.36
C PRO A 320 -7.02 -15.49 -5.22
N PRO A 321 -6.12 -15.59 -6.21
CA PRO A 321 -5.90 -14.53 -7.18
C PRO A 321 -7.15 -14.32 -8.05
N LEU A 322 -7.25 -13.14 -8.67
CA LEU A 322 -8.47 -12.73 -9.40
C LEU A 322 -8.77 -13.64 -10.60
N ARG A 323 -7.75 -14.19 -11.24
CA ARG A 323 -7.87 -15.18 -12.32
C ARG A 323 -8.57 -16.48 -11.91
N ASP A 324 -8.59 -16.83 -10.62
CA ASP A 324 -9.26 -18.03 -10.09
C ASP A 324 -10.67 -17.72 -9.56
N ARG A 325 -11.13 -16.48 -9.67
CA ARG A 325 -12.46 -16.01 -9.21
C ARG A 325 -13.15 -15.15 -10.28
N HIS A 326 -13.25 -15.71 -11.49
CA HIS A 326 -13.79 -15.01 -12.65
C HIS A 326 -15.17 -14.40 -12.42
N GLU A 327 -16.03 -15.06 -11.61
CA GLU A 327 -17.39 -14.57 -11.31
C GLU A 327 -17.39 -13.26 -10.52
N ASP A 328 -16.28 -12.93 -9.83
CA ASP A 328 -16.15 -11.69 -9.08
C ASP A 328 -15.75 -10.51 -9.98
N ILE A 329 -15.11 -10.76 -11.13
CA ILE A 329 -14.58 -9.71 -12.03
C ILE A 329 -15.67 -8.73 -12.46
N PRO A 330 -16.82 -9.15 -13.00
CA PRO A 330 -17.86 -8.22 -13.43
C PRO A 330 -18.44 -7.40 -12.26
N LEU A 331 -18.58 -8.03 -11.08
CA LEU A 331 -19.13 -7.37 -9.91
C LEU A 331 -18.17 -6.32 -9.34
N LEU A 332 -16.88 -6.63 -9.34
CA LEU A 332 -15.83 -5.70 -8.93
C LEU A 332 -15.70 -4.55 -9.93
N ALA A 333 -15.69 -4.85 -11.23
CA ALA A 333 -15.63 -3.84 -12.29
C ALA A 333 -16.83 -2.89 -12.23
N ALA A 334 -18.07 -3.41 -12.10
CA ALA A 334 -19.27 -2.59 -11.96
C ALA A 334 -19.20 -1.70 -10.70
N HIS A 335 -18.75 -2.25 -9.56
CA HIS A 335 -18.58 -1.48 -8.33
C HIS A 335 -17.55 -0.36 -8.48
N PHE A 336 -16.42 -0.62 -9.11
CA PHE A 336 -15.41 0.41 -9.35
C PHE A 336 -15.90 1.45 -10.35
N LEU A 337 -16.60 1.02 -11.41
CA LEU A 337 -17.20 1.93 -12.38
C LEU A 337 -18.18 2.90 -11.72
N GLU A 338 -19.12 2.39 -10.93
CA GLU A 338 -20.07 3.21 -10.17
C GLU A 338 -19.34 4.23 -9.30
N ARG A 339 -18.42 3.77 -8.49
CA ARG A 339 -17.69 4.60 -7.54
C ARG A 339 -16.81 5.66 -8.20
N GLU A 340 -16.05 5.31 -9.23
CA GLU A 340 -15.17 6.25 -9.91
C GLU A 340 -15.98 7.20 -10.82
N SER A 341 -17.09 6.74 -11.40
CA SER A 341 -18.02 7.62 -12.14
C SER A 341 -18.65 8.70 -11.27
N GLU A 342 -19.09 8.34 -10.06
CA GLU A 342 -19.59 9.32 -9.08
C GLU A 342 -18.48 10.30 -8.68
N ARG A 343 -17.28 9.79 -8.42
CA ARG A 343 -16.14 10.58 -7.98
C ARG A 343 -15.68 11.62 -9.00
N TYR A 344 -15.65 11.25 -10.27
CA TYR A 344 -15.24 12.13 -11.38
C TYR A 344 -16.40 12.88 -12.05
N GLY A 345 -17.63 12.78 -11.50
CA GLY A 345 -18.80 13.49 -12.02
C GLY A 345 -19.21 13.03 -13.41
N ARG A 346 -18.96 11.77 -13.77
CA ARG A 346 -19.30 11.16 -15.07
C ARG A 346 -20.36 10.04 -14.92
N PRO A 347 -21.58 10.36 -14.51
CA PRO A 347 -22.62 9.37 -14.32
C PRO A 347 -23.07 8.76 -15.65
N GLY A 348 -23.52 7.50 -15.62
CA GLY A 348 -24.09 6.83 -16.78
C GLY A 348 -23.08 6.08 -17.65
N LEU A 349 -21.82 6.06 -17.30
CA LEU A 349 -20.81 5.24 -17.97
C LEU A 349 -21.14 3.75 -17.85
N ARG A 350 -20.91 2.99 -18.93
CA ARG A 350 -21.13 1.55 -18.98
C ARG A 350 -20.09 0.88 -19.85
N PHE A 351 -19.71 -0.32 -19.52
CA PHE A 351 -18.85 -1.13 -20.37
C PHE A 351 -19.60 -1.63 -21.59
N THR A 352 -18.98 -1.58 -22.77
CA THR A 352 -19.48 -2.30 -23.94
C THR A 352 -19.38 -3.82 -23.74
N ALA A 353 -20.06 -4.58 -24.59
CA ALA A 353 -19.97 -6.04 -24.56
C ALA A 353 -18.53 -6.54 -24.86
N ALA A 354 -17.78 -5.79 -25.69
CA ALA A 354 -16.39 -6.07 -26.00
C ALA A 354 -15.49 -5.81 -24.79
N ALA A 355 -15.62 -4.64 -24.15
CA ALA A 355 -14.89 -4.28 -22.94
C ALA A 355 -15.17 -5.28 -21.78
N SER A 356 -16.44 -5.67 -21.60
CA SER A 356 -16.82 -6.66 -20.58
C SER A 356 -16.17 -8.03 -20.81
N ARG A 357 -16.05 -8.46 -22.07
CA ARG A 357 -15.32 -9.69 -22.42
C ARG A 357 -13.83 -9.55 -22.16
N ALA A 358 -13.22 -8.44 -22.58
CA ALA A 358 -11.80 -8.17 -22.36
C ALA A 358 -11.45 -8.19 -20.86
N LEU A 359 -12.33 -7.66 -20.00
CA LEU A 359 -12.15 -7.73 -18.53
C LEU A 359 -12.15 -9.18 -18.02
N LEU A 360 -12.98 -10.07 -18.59
CA LEU A 360 -13.04 -11.48 -18.19
C LEU A 360 -11.84 -12.29 -18.70
N ASP A 361 -11.37 -11.98 -19.90
CA ASP A 361 -10.29 -12.73 -20.56
C ASP A 361 -8.89 -12.32 -20.05
N HIS A 362 -8.78 -11.17 -19.37
CA HIS A 362 -7.50 -10.68 -18.85
C HIS A 362 -7.04 -11.46 -17.62
N PRO A 363 -5.75 -11.85 -17.50
CA PRO A 363 -5.23 -12.68 -16.41
C PRO A 363 -5.05 -11.96 -15.07
N TRP A 364 -5.12 -10.63 -15.05
CA TRP A 364 -5.02 -9.78 -13.85
C TRP A 364 -3.82 -10.07 -12.93
N PRO A 365 -2.58 -9.94 -13.39
CA PRO A 365 -1.39 -10.19 -12.57
C PRO A 365 -1.33 -9.26 -11.33
N GLY A 366 -1.83 -8.03 -11.42
CA GLY A 366 -2.00 -7.12 -10.29
C GLY A 366 -3.33 -7.25 -9.56
N ASN A 367 -4.11 -8.31 -9.86
CA ASN A 367 -5.36 -8.66 -9.20
C ASN A 367 -6.39 -7.51 -9.15
N VAL A 368 -7.10 -7.35 -8.03
CA VAL A 368 -8.15 -6.33 -7.84
C VAL A 368 -7.59 -4.91 -7.89
N ARG A 369 -6.30 -4.70 -7.51
CA ARG A 369 -5.67 -3.39 -7.61
C ARG A 369 -5.50 -2.96 -9.07
N GLU A 370 -5.07 -3.86 -9.93
CA GLU A 370 -4.95 -3.62 -11.36
C GLU A 370 -6.32 -3.40 -12.02
N LEU A 371 -7.31 -4.24 -11.71
CA LEU A 371 -8.68 -4.06 -12.18
C LEU A 371 -9.24 -2.68 -11.81
N LYS A 372 -9.05 -2.26 -10.55
CA LYS A 372 -9.47 -0.94 -10.11
C LYS A 372 -8.82 0.17 -10.93
N HIS A 373 -7.49 0.11 -11.12
CA HIS A 373 -6.77 1.14 -11.90
C HIS A 373 -7.16 1.14 -13.38
N ALA A 374 -7.44 -0.03 -13.97
CA ALA A 374 -7.92 -0.11 -15.35
C ALA A 374 -9.30 0.55 -15.51
N VAL A 375 -10.22 0.30 -14.58
CA VAL A 375 -11.56 0.92 -14.59
C VAL A 375 -11.47 2.43 -14.32
N GLU A 376 -10.65 2.86 -13.35
CA GLU A 376 -10.45 4.28 -13.05
C GLU A 376 -9.89 5.03 -14.26
N ARG A 377 -8.91 4.44 -14.97
CA ARG A 377 -8.36 5.00 -16.21
C ARG A 377 -9.44 5.10 -17.28
N ALA A 378 -10.22 4.05 -17.49
CA ALA A 378 -11.29 4.04 -18.47
C ALA A 378 -12.33 5.13 -18.19
N VAL A 379 -12.69 5.37 -16.94
CA VAL A 379 -13.59 6.47 -16.55
C VAL A 379 -13.00 7.84 -16.91
N LEU A 380 -11.68 8.02 -16.78
CA LEU A 380 -11.02 9.29 -17.09
C LEU A 380 -10.81 9.51 -18.60
N MET A 381 -10.50 8.45 -19.35
CA MET A 381 -10.05 8.54 -20.73
C MET A 381 -11.18 8.34 -21.76
N SER A 382 -12.29 7.73 -21.37
CA SER A 382 -13.43 7.55 -22.27
C SER A 382 -14.03 8.90 -22.69
N ASP A 383 -14.21 9.11 -23.98
CA ASP A 383 -14.87 10.32 -24.53
C ASP A 383 -16.40 10.23 -24.44
N ASP A 384 -16.94 9.01 -24.56
CA ASP A 384 -18.37 8.70 -24.59
C ASP A 384 -18.87 8.08 -23.28
N LEU A 385 -20.20 7.80 -23.22
CA LEU A 385 -20.82 7.05 -22.12
C LEU A 385 -20.55 5.54 -22.18
N ALA A 386 -19.99 5.05 -23.29
CA ALA A 386 -19.65 3.65 -23.48
C ALA A 386 -18.13 3.48 -23.38
N ILE A 387 -17.69 2.71 -22.41
CA ILE A 387 -16.27 2.36 -22.22
C ILE A 387 -15.93 1.22 -23.20
N GLU A 388 -15.00 1.50 -24.10
CA GLU A 388 -14.47 0.55 -25.08
C GLU A 388 -13.24 -0.20 -24.52
N VAL A 389 -12.76 -1.19 -25.28
CA VAL A 389 -11.59 -2.01 -24.87
C VAL A 389 -10.32 -1.14 -24.78
N GLU A 390 -10.20 -0.18 -25.67
CA GLU A 390 -9.05 0.74 -25.76
C GLU A 390 -8.93 1.63 -24.52
N ASP A 391 -10.06 2.07 -23.95
CA ASP A 391 -10.12 2.89 -22.74
C ASP A 391 -9.56 2.17 -21.52
N LEU A 392 -9.76 0.86 -21.45
CA LEU A 392 -9.23 0.02 -20.37
C LEU A 392 -7.70 -0.07 -20.41
N ALA A 393 -7.09 0.12 -21.60
CA ALA A 393 -5.65 0.00 -21.85
C ALA A 393 -5.05 -1.24 -21.14
N LEU A 394 -5.75 -2.37 -21.28
CA LEU A 394 -5.29 -3.62 -20.70
C LEU A 394 -3.96 -3.97 -21.35
N ARG A 395 -2.95 -4.17 -20.51
CA ARG A 395 -1.66 -4.68 -21.00
C ARG A 395 -1.91 -6.11 -21.48
N THR A 396 -2.04 -6.30 -22.78
CA THR A 396 -1.90 -7.63 -23.35
C THR A 396 -0.48 -8.09 -23.06
N LEU A 397 -0.34 -8.88 -22.01
CA LEU A 397 0.81 -9.76 -21.88
C LEU A 397 0.64 -10.78 -23.02
N ALA A 398 1.02 -10.39 -24.23
CA ALA A 398 1.14 -11.31 -25.34
C ALA A 398 2.17 -12.37 -24.93
N GLY A 399 1.66 -13.55 -24.56
CA GLY A 399 2.42 -14.70 -24.12
C GLY A 399 3.05 -14.51 -22.74
N GLY A 400 2.65 -15.33 -21.79
CA GLY A 400 3.19 -15.37 -20.43
C GLY A 400 4.70 -15.29 -20.40
N THR A 401 5.22 -14.11 -20.22
CA THR A 401 6.64 -13.88 -19.99
C THR A 401 6.83 -13.82 -18.49
N LEU A 402 7.38 -14.89 -17.95
CA LEU A 402 8.17 -14.81 -16.74
C LEU A 402 9.08 -13.57 -16.84
N PRO A 403 9.33 -12.82 -15.75
CA PRO A 403 10.28 -11.72 -15.76
C PRO A 403 11.57 -12.21 -16.44
N LEU A 404 12.09 -11.46 -17.40
CA LEU A 404 13.30 -11.84 -18.15
C LEU A 404 14.47 -12.18 -17.23
N GLU A 405 14.44 -11.64 -16.00
CA GLU A 405 15.43 -11.83 -14.93
C GLU A 405 15.36 -13.22 -14.27
N GLU A 406 14.21 -13.90 -14.34
CA GLU A 406 14.03 -15.25 -13.79
C GLU A 406 14.28 -16.37 -14.81
N LEU A 407 14.42 -16.02 -16.09
CA LEU A 407 14.67 -16.96 -17.16
C LEU A 407 16.18 -17.24 -17.33
N LYS A 408 16.54 -18.49 -17.58
CA LYS A 408 17.90 -18.81 -17.98
C LYS A 408 18.21 -18.15 -19.34
N LEU A 409 19.45 -17.73 -19.54
CA LEU A 409 19.87 -17.01 -20.76
C LEU A 409 19.43 -17.72 -22.05
N GLY A 410 19.44 -19.04 -22.08
CA GLY A 410 18.99 -19.82 -23.24
C GLY A 410 17.48 -19.75 -23.49
N GLU A 411 16.65 -19.58 -22.44
CA GLU A 411 15.21 -19.41 -22.55
C GLU A 411 14.86 -18.00 -23.05
N VAL A 412 15.60 -16.99 -22.58
CA VAL A 412 15.49 -15.60 -23.06
C VAL A 412 15.89 -15.52 -24.54
N GLU A 413 17.01 -16.16 -24.93
CA GLU A 413 17.45 -16.22 -26.31
C GLU A 413 16.39 -16.88 -27.22
N ARG A 414 15.83 -18.00 -26.81
CA ARG A 414 14.75 -18.70 -27.51
C ARG A 414 13.54 -17.79 -27.71
N LEU A 415 13.06 -17.14 -26.63
CA LEU A 415 11.91 -16.25 -26.67
C LEU A 415 12.10 -15.06 -27.63
N LEU A 416 13.29 -14.45 -27.61
CA LEU A 416 13.62 -13.34 -28.51
C LEU A 416 13.64 -13.77 -29.97
N ILE A 417 14.12 -14.98 -30.24
CA ILE A 417 14.16 -15.54 -31.60
C ILE A 417 12.72 -15.84 -32.08
N GLU A 418 11.89 -16.50 -31.27
CA GLU A 418 10.48 -16.78 -31.59
C GLU A 418 9.75 -15.47 -31.91
N ARG A 419 9.86 -14.46 -31.07
CA ARG A 419 9.22 -13.15 -31.31
C ARG A 419 9.72 -12.43 -32.56
N ALA A 420 11.01 -12.53 -32.86
CA ALA A 420 11.56 -11.91 -34.08
C ALA A 420 11.08 -12.62 -35.34
N MET A 421 10.95 -13.95 -35.30
CA MET A 421 10.42 -14.74 -36.39
C MET A 421 8.92 -14.44 -36.63
N ASP A 422 8.12 -14.40 -35.58
CA ASP A 422 6.68 -14.10 -35.67
C ASP A 422 6.46 -12.67 -36.22
N ARG A 423 7.19 -11.67 -35.72
CA ARG A 423 7.07 -10.28 -36.18
C ARG A 423 7.42 -10.05 -37.61
N HIS A 424 8.27 -10.91 -38.19
CA HIS A 424 8.71 -10.83 -39.56
C HIS A 424 8.18 -11.96 -40.45
N ASP A 425 7.05 -12.56 -40.09
CA ASP A 425 6.34 -13.60 -40.84
C ASP A 425 7.25 -14.74 -41.30
N GLY A 426 8.16 -15.16 -40.43
CA GLY A 426 9.12 -16.22 -40.72
C GLY A 426 10.34 -15.79 -41.56
N ASN A 427 10.50 -14.51 -41.89
CA ASN A 427 11.62 -14.01 -42.68
C ASN A 427 12.92 -13.99 -41.88
N VAL A 428 13.72 -15.04 -42.02
CA VAL A 428 14.98 -15.23 -41.27
C VAL A 428 15.99 -14.08 -41.47
N SER A 429 16.04 -13.46 -42.68
CA SER A 429 16.96 -12.36 -42.93
C SER A 429 16.64 -11.12 -42.13
N ARG A 430 15.36 -10.71 -42.11
CA ARG A 430 14.88 -9.57 -41.33
C ARG A 430 14.93 -9.82 -39.83
N ALA A 431 14.59 -11.05 -39.41
CA ALA A 431 14.69 -11.43 -37.99
C ALA A 431 16.14 -11.42 -37.49
N ALA A 432 17.11 -11.90 -38.31
CA ALA A 432 18.54 -11.87 -37.98
C ALA A 432 19.06 -10.44 -37.83
N GLU A 433 18.72 -9.56 -38.77
CA GLU A 433 19.08 -8.15 -38.73
C GLU A 433 18.54 -7.47 -37.46
N ARG A 434 17.28 -7.74 -37.11
CA ARG A 434 16.64 -7.18 -35.91
C ARG A 434 17.28 -7.66 -34.60
N LEU A 435 17.78 -8.89 -34.57
CA LEU A 435 18.45 -9.49 -33.42
C LEU A 435 19.97 -9.17 -33.37
N GLY A 436 20.49 -8.43 -34.31
CA GLY A 436 21.94 -8.17 -34.41
C GLY A 436 22.77 -9.42 -34.70
N LEU A 437 22.17 -10.44 -35.34
CA LEU A 437 22.80 -11.71 -35.65
C LEU A 437 23.09 -11.83 -37.17
N SER A 438 24.13 -12.59 -37.50
CA SER A 438 24.28 -13.03 -38.88
C SER A 438 23.19 -14.08 -39.21
N ARG A 439 22.81 -14.14 -40.49
CA ARG A 439 21.81 -15.10 -40.98
C ARG A 439 22.16 -16.54 -40.64
N SER A 440 23.43 -16.93 -40.80
CA SER A 440 23.92 -18.26 -40.42
C SER A 440 23.92 -18.52 -38.93
N ALA A 441 24.12 -17.50 -38.10
CA ALA A 441 24.01 -17.61 -36.65
C ALA A 441 22.56 -17.83 -36.20
N LEU A 442 21.60 -17.18 -36.85
CA LEU A 442 20.17 -17.38 -36.55
C LEU A 442 19.71 -18.79 -36.98
N TYR A 443 20.10 -19.29 -38.16
CA TYR A 443 19.78 -20.67 -38.58
C TYR A 443 20.25 -21.72 -37.58
N ARG A 444 21.47 -21.59 -37.05
CA ARG A 444 22.00 -22.54 -36.03
C ARG A 444 21.16 -22.50 -34.75
N ARG A 445 20.67 -21.34 -34.36
CA ARG A 445 19.84 -21.18 -33.16
C ARG A 445 18.41 -21.70 -33.37
N LEU A 446 17.83 -21.45 -34.55
CA LEU A 446 16.54 -22.02 -34.93
C LEU A 446 16.58 -23.56 -34.87
N ALA A 447 17.64 -24.18 -35.40
CA ALA A 447 17.84 -25.61 -35.31
C ALA A 447 18.05 -26.10 -33.86
N ARG A 448 18.85 -25.38 -33.06
CA ARG A 448 19.12 -25.69 -31.66
C ARG A 448 17.83 -25.69 -30.80
N TYR A 449 16.97 -24.71 -31.03
CA TYR A 449 15.75 -24.53 -30.26
C TYR A 449 14.52 -25.18 -30.89
N ARG A 450 14.68 -25.82 -32.03
CA ARG A 450 13.59 -26.45 -32.83
C ARG A 450 12.45 -25.47 -33.13
N ILE A 451 12.79 -24.22 -33.46
CA ILE A 451 11.84 -23.19 -33.80
C ILE A 451 11.63 -23.23 -35.31
N GLY A 452 10.39 -23.52 -35.75
CA GLY A 452 10.01 -23.64 -37.12
C GLY A 452 10.59 -24.90 -37.77
N ASP A 453 9.77 -25.95 -37.89
CA ASP A 453 9.98 -26.96 -38.94
C ASP A 453 9.74 -26.24 -40.28
N VAL A 454 10.80 -25.67 -40.82
CA VAL A 454 10.76 -25.12 -42.20
C VAL A 454 10.81 -26.33 -43.12
N ARG A 455 9.67 -26.70 -43.68
CA ARG A 455 9.59 -27.48 -44.90
C ARG A 455 10.16 -26.71 -46.08
#